data_111dc6dd3bea13ecd6ac4a269ee74a72
#
_entry.id   111dc6dd3bea13ecd6ac4a269ee74a72
#
_cell.length_a   1.000
_cell.length_b   1.000
_cell.length_c   1.000
_cell.angle_alpha   90.00
_cell.angle_beta   90.00
_cell.angle_gamma   90.00
#
_symmetry.space_group_name_H-M   'P 1'
#
loop_
_entity.id
_entity.type
_entity.pdbx_description
1 polymer ?
#
loop_
_entity_poly.entity_id
_entity_poly.type
_entity_poly.pdbx_seq_one_letter_code
_entity_poly.pdbx_strand_id
1 'polypeptide(L)'
;MHFTILTLFPEFFDSPLSTALMGRAREQGLVSFSCVNPRDFTSDRHRTVDDRPYGGGPGMVMMLDPLARAIESVRAGGGTGRLLMLSPRGRPLTQELARELAAEERLTLLCGRYEGIDARLCELYPVEEVSVGDYVLSGGEAGAVVLLEAVARLLPGFMGHEGSGEEESFSAGLLEYPHYTRPEEYRGLRVPEVLLSGDHGRIAAWRRDRALETTLVTRPDLLAEARLDARDMAHLRGRPRERLGRNLYVALVHYPVLDKSGRITAVSLTNLDVHDISRVSRTYGAAGLYLVTPLKDQQELAEAVLGHWVGGPGGRSNPDREEALRLARVRESLEAVMADIEVRAGRRPRLLVTSAALHAKGRGRPKPKDVRLASAGDVRRWLAREPVLLALGTGHGLAGEVLRDADGVLRPIRYLDEYNHLPVRAAAAICLDRLLADHW
;
A
#
# COMPACT_ATOMS: atom_id res chain seq x y z
N MET A 1 26.67 -7.65 -21.04
CA MET A 1 26.16 -6.38 -20.52
C MET A 1 27.27 -5.57 -19.86
N HIS A 2 27.34 -4.24 -20.06
CA HIS A 2 28.36 -3.39 -19.44
C HIS A 2 27.74 -2.41 -18.44
N PHE A 3 28.32 -2.32 -17.25
CA PHE A 3 27.92 -1.37 -16.20
C PHE A 3 29.02 -0.33 -15.98
N THR A 4 28.68 0.94 -16.09
CA THR A 4 29.52 2.06 -15.69
C THR A 4 29.01 2.62 -14.38
N ILE A 5 29.85 2.81 -13.39
CA ILE A 5 29.49 3.27 -12.06
C ILE A 5 30.20 4.59 -11.77
N LEU A 6 29.44 5.68 -11.71
CA LEU A 6 29.93 6.99 -11.29
C LEU A 6 29.86 7.06 -9.76
N THR A 7 31.00 7.04 -9.11
CA THR A 7 31.10 7.01 -7.65
C THR A 7 32.36 7.73 -7.14
N LEU A 8 32.27 8.29 -5.93
CA LEU A 8 33.44 8.85 -5.22
C LEU A 8 34.30 7.77 -4.54
N PHE A 9 33.81 6.53 -4.51
CA PHE A 9 34.43 5.41 -3.80
C PHE A 9 34.47 4.15 -4.68
N PRO A 10 35.32 4.12 -5.74
CA PRO A 10 35.43 2.96 -6.62
C PRO A 10 35.74 1.65 -5.88
N GLU A 11 36.56 1.72 -4.83
CA GLU A 11 36.96 0.58 -4.00
C GLU A 11 35.80 -0.12 -3.28
N PHE A 12 34.66 0.56 -3.12
CA PHE A 12 33.44 -0.03 -2.56
C PHE A 12 32.94 -1.24 -3.38
N PHE A 13 33.24 -1.25 -4.66
CA PHE A 13 32.78 -2.28 -5.59
C PHE A 13 33.75 -3.44 -5.78
N ASP A 14 34.96 -3.40 -5.23
CA ASP A 14 35.97 -4.43 -5.43
C ASP A 14 35.48 -5.82 -5.00
N SER A 15 34.95 -5.95 -3.79
CA SER A 15 34.44 -7.22 -3.28
C SER A 15 33.13 -7.67 -3.92
N PRO A 16 32.06 -6.85 -3.99
CA PRO A 16 30.81 -7.27 -4.60
C PRO A 16 30.94 -7.72 -6.06
N LEU A 17 31.80 -7.07 -6.85
CA LEU A 17 31.94 -7.37 -8.27
C LEU A 17 32.99 -8.46 -8.59
N SER A 18 33.69 -8.99 -7.57
CA SER A 18 34.71 -10.02 -7.75
C SER A 18 34.39 -11.35 -7.06
N THR A 19 33.26 -11.43 -6.34
CA THR A 19 32.91 -12.62 -5.55
C THR A 19 31.66 -13.30 -6.06
N ALA A 20 31.49 -14.59 -5.67
CA ALA A 20 30.31 -15.42 -5.93
C ALA A 20 29.90 -15.45 -7.43
N LEU A 21 28.61 -15.37 -7.72
CA LEU A 21 28.07 -15.43 -9.09
C LEU A 21 28.47 -14.21 -9.92
N MET A 22 28.59 -13.03 -9.32
CA MET A 22 29.00 -11.81 -10.01
C MET A 22 30.44 -11.90 -10.52
N GLY A 23 31.38 -12.38 -9.65
CA GLY A 23 32.77 -12.62 -10.04
C GLY A 23 32.87 -13.65 -11.20
N ARG A 24 32.14 -14.75 -11.11
CA ARG A 24 32.08 -15.77 -12.17
C ARG A 24 31.52 -15.22 -13.47
N ALA A 25 30.42 -14.44 -13.42
CA ALA A 25 29.82 -13.84 -14.62
C ALA A 25 30.79 -12.84 -15.28
N ARG A 26 31.59 -12.13 -14.49
CA ARG A 26 32.67 -11.27 -15.00
C ARG A 26 33.77 -12.05 -15.67
N GLU A 27 34.24 -13.14 -15.06
CA GLU A 27 35.27 -14.03 -15.65
C GLU A 27 34.78 -14.66 -16.96
N GLN A 28 33.51 -14.96 -17.08
CA GLN A 28 32.85 -15.51 -18.27
C GLN A 28 32.56 -14.45 -19.35
N GLY A 29 32.78 -13.18 -19.06
CA GLY A 29 32.48 -12.07 -19.97
C GLY A 29 30.98 -11.76 -20.13
N LEU A 30 30.09 -12.34 -19.30
CA LEU A 30 28.65 -12.04 -19.31
C LEU A 30 28.39 -10.59 -18.87
N VAL A 31 29.16 -10.11 -17.89
CA VAL A 31 29.11 -8.75 -17.37
C VAL A 31 30.50 -8.13 -17.37
N SER A 32 30.57 -6.82 -17.53
CA SER A 32 31.79 -6.03 -17.36
C SER A 32 31.48 -4.75 -16.61
N PHE A 33 32.46 -4.23 -15.88
CA PHE A 33 32.31 -3.08 -15.02
C PHE A 33 33.42 -2.06 -15.25
N SER A 34 33.05 -0.78 -15.17
CA SER A 34 33.99 0.34 -15.10
C SER A 34 33.53 1.33 -14.02
N CYS A 35 34.44 1.76 -13.17
CA CYS A 35 34.18 2.82 -12.20
C CYS A 35 34.80 4.12 -12.71
N VAL A 36 34.03 5.21 -12.62
CA VAL A 36 34.47 6.56 -12.97
C VAL A 36 34.30 7.44 -11.75
N ASN A 37 35.39 8.06 -11.29
CA ASN A 37 35.35 8.94 -10.13
C ASN A 37 35.17 10.39 -10.58
N PRO A 38 34.07 11.07 -10.23
CA PRO A 38 33.85 12.48 -10.56
C PRO A 38 34.96 13.42 -10.08
N ARG A 39 35.74 13.05 -9.05
CA ARG A 39 36.91 13.82 -8.60
C ARG A 39 38.00 13.95 -9.65
N ASP A 40 38.08 13.05 -10.61
CA ASP A 40 39.07 13.08 -11.68
C ASP A 40 38.77 14.15 -12.73
N PHE A 41 37.56 14.74 -12.67
CA PHE A 41 37.08 15.77 -13.60
C PHE A 41 37.03 17.17 -12.97
N THR A 42 37.58 17.33 -11.77
CA THR A 42 37.71 18.65 -11.12
C THR A 42 38.99 19.36 -11.61
N SER A 43 38.98 20.67 -11.57
CA SER A 43 40.12 21.51 -11.95
C SER A 43 40.91 22.08 -10.78
N ASP A 44 40.36 21.98 -9.58
CA ASP A 44 40.97 22.52 -8.37
C ASP A 44 41.92 21.51 -7.68
N ARG A 45 42.88 22.05 -6.93
CA ARG A 45 43.87 21.23 -6.22
C ARG A 45 43.28 20.25 -5.20
N HIS A 46 42.11 20.59 -4.63
CA HIS A 46 41.43 19.79 -3.58
C HIS A 46 40.50 18.74 -4.15
N ARG A 47 40.31 18.73 -5.49
CA ARG A 47 39.43 17.79 -6.18
C ARG A 47 37.99 17.84 -5.61
N THR A 48 37.49 19.08 -5.43
CA THR A 48 36.22 19.39 -4.79
C THR A 48 35.04 18.96 -5.68
N VAL A 49 34.12 18.18 -5.11
CA VAL A 49 32.94 17.64 -5.84
C VAL A 49 31.61 18.01 -5.18
N ASP A 50 31.65 18.75 -4.07
CA ASP A 50 30.48 19.12 -3.28
C ASP A 50 30.59 20.58 -2.81
N ASP A 51 29.43 21.23 -2.64
CA ASP A 51 29.32 22.60 -2.14
C ASP A 51 28.03 22.79 -1.33
N ARG A 52 27.89 23.91 -0.67
CA ARG A 52 26.72 24.25 0.13
C ARG A 52 25.47 24.41 -0.73
N PRO A 53 24.29 23.93 -0.27
CA PRO A 53 23.04 24.09 -1.02
C PRO A 53 22.61 25.56 -1.09
N TYR A 54 22.13 26.00 -2.26
CA TYR A 54 21.41 27.25 -2.36
C TYR A 54 20.14 27.22 -1.48
N GLY A 55 19.82 28.33 -0.85
CA GLY A 55 18.71 28.42 0.10
C GLY A 55 19.10 28.04 1.53
N GLY A 56 20.34 27.62 1.76
CA GLY A 56 20.83 27.21 3.09
C GLY A 56 20.36 25.81 3.48
N GLY A 57 20.71 25.39 4.68
CA GLY A 57 20.39 24.06 5.21
C GLY A 57 21.66 23.33 5.66
N PRO A 58 21.51 22.20 6.39
CA PRO A 58 22.62 21.33 6.75
C PRO A 58 23.12 20.55 5.54
N GLY A 59 24.39 20.10 5.60
CA GLY A 59 24.99 19.21 4.60
C GLY A 59 25.53 19.92 3.38
N MET A 60 25.89 19.12 2.39
CA MET A 60 26.52 19.51 1.12
C MET A 60 25.73 18.88 -0.04
N VAL A 61 25.93 19.37 -1.27
CA VAL A 61 25.32 18.83 -2.49
C VAL A 61 26.41 18.56 -3.50
N MET A 62 26.35 17.43 -4.20
CA MET A 62 27.31 17.12 -5.25
C MET A 62 27.19 18.12 -6.42
N MET A 63 28.33 18.68 -6.80
CA MET A 63 28.43 19.72 -7.81
C MET A 63 28.10 19.20 -9.21
N LEU A 64 27.45 20.05 -10.02
CA LEU A 64 27.04 19.72 -11.37
C LEU A 64 28.22 19.47 -12.32
N ASP A 65 29.22 20.37 -12.35
CA ASP A 65 30.29 20.35 -13.35
C ASP A 65 31.14 19.07 -13.33
N PRO A 66 31.67 18.58 -12.20
CA PRO A 66 32.41 17.31 -12.16
C PRO A 66 31.60 16.12 -12.65
N LEU A 67 30.31 16.06 -12.27
CA LEU A 67 29.41 14.99 -12.69
C LEU A 67 29.09 15.05 -14.19
N ALA A 68 28.81 16.23 -14.72
CA ALA A 68 28.55 16.44 -16.13
C ALA A 68 29.75 16.01 -16.99
N ARG A 69 30.96 16.42 -16.60
CA ARG A 69 32.19 16.01 -17.30
C ARG A 69 32.44 14.51 -17.20
N ALA A 70 32.15 13.88 -16.06
CA ALA A 70 32.26 12.45 -15.93
C ALA A 70 31.27 11.72 -16.87
N ILE A 71 30.03 12.18 -16.98
CA ILE A 71 29.04 11.64 -17.90
C ILE A 71 29.48 11.82 -19.35
N GLU A 72 29.99 13.00 -19.73
CA GLU A 72 30.48 13.25 -21.09
C GLU A 72 31.69 12.37 -21.43
N SER A 73 32.57 12.09 -20.48
CA SER A 73 33.68 11.14 -20.63
C SER A 73 33.18 9.73 -20.96
N VAL A 74 32.15 9.26 -20.21
CA VAL A 74 31.50 7.95 -20.47
C VAL A 74 30.85 7.95 -21.87
N ARG A 75 30.19 9.04 -22.25
CA ARG A 75 29.58 9.19 -23.58
C ARG A 75 30.62 9.04 -24.68
N ALA A 76 31.73 9.73 -24.56
CA ALA A 76 32.83 9.68 -25.54
C ALA A 76 33.50 8.31 -25.60
N GLY A 77 33.52 7.56 -24.48
CA GLY A 77 34.15 6.24 -24.34
C GLY A 77 33.30 5.05 -24.84
N GLY A 78 32.15 5.28 -25.43
CA GLY A 78 31.31 4.19 -25.96
C GLY A 78 29.83 4.28 -25.62
N GLY A 79 29.38 5.39 -25.03
CA GLY A 79 28.01 5.67 -24.68
C GLY A 79 27.64 5.31 -23.24
N THR A 80 26.70 6.07 -22.69
CA THR A 80 26.21 5.85 -21.32
C THR A 80 25.23 4.68 -21.23
N GLY A 81 24.60 4.27 -22.32
CA GLY A 81 23.39 3.49 -22.22
C GLY A 81 22.32 4.24 -21.42
N ARG A 82 21.48 3.51 -20.73
CA ARG A 82 20.48 4.08 -19.82
C ARG A 82 21.17 4.61 -18.55
N LEU A 83 20.86 5.86 -18.20
CA LEU A 83 21.52 6.60 -17.12
C LEU A 83 20.61 6.62 -15.89
N LEU A 84 21.03 5.96 -14.82
CA LEU A 84 20.24 5.73 -13.61
C LEU A 84 20.89 6.41 -12.41
N MET A 85 20.12 7.13 -11.60
CA MET A 85 20.55 7.73 -10.34
C MET A 85 19.87 7.06 -9.17
N LEU A 86 20.65 6.56 -8.21
CA LEU A 86 20.11 5.96 -6.98
C LEU A 86 19.59 7.07 -6.06
N SER A 87 18.28 7.07 -5.82
CA SER A 87 17.59 8.13 -5.08
C SER A 87 16.35 7.59 -4.38
N PRO A 88 16.06 7.97 -3.11
CA PRO A 88 14.81 7.59 -2.44
C PRO A 88 13.54 8.13 -3.13
N ARG A 89 13.67 9.14 -3.99
CA ARG A 89 12.56 9.74 -4.74
C ARG A 89 12.25 9.03 -6.05
N GLY A 90 13.11 8.09 -6.43
CA GLY A 90 13.05 7.40 -7.72
C GLY A 90 11.92 6.38 -7.83
N ARG A 91 11.72 5.89 -9.06
CA ARG A 91 10.85 4.73 -9.33
C ARG A 91 11.35 3.53 -8.52
N PRO A 92 10.47 2.82 -7.77
CA PRO A 92 10.88 1.64 -7.03
C PRO A 92 11.49 0.56 -7.93
N LEU A 93 12.63 0.00 -7.51
CA LEU A 93 13.24 -1.16 -8.16
C LEU A 93 12.36 -2.39 -7.90
N THR A 94 11.60 -2.78 -8.91
CA THR A 94 10.80 -4.00 -8.93
C THR A 94 11.43 -5.04 -9.83
N GLN A 95 10.97 -6.30 -9.74
CA GLN A 95 11.42 -7.35 -10.66
C GLN A 95 11.10 -7.02 -12.13
N GLU A 96 10.04 -6.26 -12.39
CA GLU A 96 9.67 -5.77 -13.73
C GLU A 96 10.71 -4.77 -14.23
N LEU A 97 11.06 -3.75 -13.41
CA LEU A 97 12.11 -2.79 -13.76
C LEU A 97 13.46 -3.49 -13.95
N ALA A 98 13.79 -4.48 -13.12
CA ALA A 98 15.02 -5.26 -13.29
C ALA A 98 15.04 -5.99 -14.65
N ARG A 99 13.91 -6.54 -15.14
CA ARG A 99 13.80 -7.14 -16.47
C ARG A 99 13.93 -6.11 -17.59
N GLU A 100 13.31 -4.93 -17.45
CA GLU A 100 13.51 -3.82 -18.40
C GLU A 100 14.99 -3.49 -18.54
N LEU A 101 15.68 -3.35 -17.41
CA LEU A 101 17.12 -3.00 -17.38
C LEU A 101 18.01 -4.12 -17.89
N ALA A 102 17.64 -5.39 -17.67
CA ALA A 102 18.40 -6.55 -18.18
C ALA A 102 18.37 -6.67 -19.71
N ALA A 103 17.43 -6.01 -20.38
CA ALA A 103 17.38 -5.94 -21.84
C ALA A 103 18.35 -4.94 -22.46
N GLU A 104 18.97 -4.09 -21.65
CA GLU A 104 19.93 -3.07 -22.11
C GLU A 104 21.34 -3.68 -22.29
N GLU A 105 22.08 -3.14 -23.24
CA GLU A 105 23.49 -3.53 -23.42
C GLU A 105 24.40 -2.82 -22.41
N ARG A 106 24.02 -1.60 -22.00
CA ARG A 106 24.80 -0.71 -21.14
C ARG A 106 23.91 0.00 -20.13
N LEU A 107 24.38 0.06 -18.89
CA LEU A 107 23.77 0.89 -17.83
C LEU A 107 24.87 1.77 -17.20
N THR A 108 24.54 3.02 -16.94
CA THR A 108 25.38 3.92 -16.14
C THR A 108 24.67 4.28 -14.85
N LEU A 109 25.28 3.97 -13.71
CA LEU A 109 24.74 4.18 -12.38
C LEU A 109 25.42 5.36 -11.71
N LEU A 110 24.65 6.38 -11.30
CA LEU A 110 25.13 7.50 -10.50
C LEU A 110 24.90 7.23 -9.02
N CYS A 111 25.98 7.15 -8.26
CA CYS A 111 25.95 7.01 -6.81
C CYS A 111 26.02 8.40 -6.15
N GLY A 112 24.85 8.93 -5.75
CA GLY A 112 24.77 10.16 -5.00
C GLY A 112 25.33 10.04 -3.60
N ARG A 113 25.91 11.15 -3.09
CA ARG A 113 26.40 11.30 -1.71
C ARG A 113 25.90 12.61 -1.14
N TYR A 114 26.15 12.82 0.14
CA TYR A 114 25.73 14.02 0.89
C TYR A 114 24.19 14.15 0.90
N GLU A 115 23.66 15.37 0.71
CA GLU A 115 22.21 15.63 0.60
C GLU A 115 21.64 15.28 -0.79
N GLY A 116 22.50 14.88 -1.72
CA GLY A 116 22.14 14.51 -3.08
C GLY A 116 22.99 15.17 -4.16
N ILE A 117 22.45 15.17 -5.37
CA ILE A 117 23.07 15.69 -6.59
C ILE A 117 22.35 16.95 -7.02
N ASP A 118 23.04 17.93 -7.58
CA ASP A 118 22.44 19.15 -8.15
C ASP A 118 21.34 18.78 -9.15
N ALA A 119 20.13 19.28 -8.91
CA ALA A 119 18.93 18.90 -9.66
C ALA A 119 19.04 19.21 -11.17
N ARG A 120 19.85 20.20 -11.56
CA ARG A 120 20.08 20.55 -12.96
C ARG A 120 20.71 19.41 -13.76
N LEU A 121 21.30 18.41 -13.12
CA LEU A 121 21.81 17.23 -13.81
C LEU A 121 20.70 16.48 -14.55
N CYS A 122 19.52 16.35 -13.94
CA CYS A 122 18.34 15.72 -14.57
C CYS A 122 17.70 16.57 -15.68
N GLU A 123 18.00 17.88 -15.73
CA GLU A 123 17.57 18.76 -16.82
C GLU A 123 18.52 18.67 -18.03
N LEU A 124 19.81 18.41 -17.77
CA LEU A 124 20.84 18.32 -18.81
C LEU A 124 20.91 16.93 -19.48
N TYR A 125 20.58 15.87 -18.71
CA TYR A 125 20.71 14.49 -19.15
C TYR A 125 19.43 13.71 -18.87
N PRO A 126 19.10 12.69 -19.70
CA PRO A 126 17.95 11.82 -19.47
C PRO A 126 18.22 10.84 -18.30
N VAL A 127 18.35 11.37 -17.09
CA VAL A 127 18.61 10.61 -15.87
C VAL A 127 17.30 10.09 -15.32
N GLU A 128 17.22 8.79 -15.06
CA GLU A 128 16.12 8.17 -14.34
C GLU A 128 16.48 7.95 -12.88
N GLU A 129 15.66 8.45 -11.96
CA GLU A 129 15.84 8.18 -10.54
C GLU A 129 15.25 6.80 -10.19
N VAL A 130 16.02 5.96 -9.48
CA VAL A 130 15.62 4.61 -9.03
C VAL A 130 15.80 4.49 -7.53
N SER A 131 14.76 4.02 -6.85
CA SER A 131 14.75 3.72 -5.41
C SER A 131 14.85 2.23 -5.16
N VAL A 132 15.74 1.82 -4.25
CA VAL A 132 15.88 0.43 -3.79
C VAL A 132 15.00 0.11 -2.58
N GLY A 133 14.18 1.04 -2.10
CA GLY A 133 13.25 0.86 -1.00
C GLY A 133 12.96 2.14 -0.22
N ASP A 134 11.98 2.07 0.68
CA ASP A 134 11.51 3.20 1.49
C ASP A 134 12.41 3.43 2.72
N TYR A 135 13.69 3.66 2.49
CA TYR A 135 14.69 3.99 3.50
C TYR A 135 15.80 4.85 2.90
N VAL A 136 16.53 5.55 3.77
CA VAL A 136 17.64 6.41 3.36
C VAL A 136 18.96 5.71 3.63
N LEU A 137 19.82 5.67 2.62
CA LEU A 137 21.20 5.18 2.71
C LEU A 137 22.18 6.35 2.82
N SER A 138 23.39 6.09 3.33
CA SER A 138 24.45 7.10 3.41
C SER A 138 25.07 7.48 2.06
N GLY A 139 24.73 6.76 1.00
CA GLY A 139 25.18 6.97 -0.38
C GLY A 139 24.56 5.98 -1.35
N GLY A 140 24.72 6.22 -2.64
CA GLY A 140 24.15 5.40 -3.70
C GLY A 140 24.82 4.05 -3.94
N GLU A 141 26.04 3.82 -3.43
CA GLU A 141 26.85 2.64 -3.76
C GLU A 141 26.19 1.33 -3.37
N ALA A 142 25.64 1.24 -2.14
CA ALA A 142 24.93 0.05 -1.69
C ALA A 142 23.67 -0.21 -2.55
N GLY A 143 22.94 0.85 -2.90
CA GLY A 143 21.79 0.77 -3.83
C GLY A 143 22.21 0.31 -5.21
N ALA A 144 23.37 0.76 -5.71
CA ALA A 144 23.93 0.32 -6.98
C ALA A 144 24.24 -1.18 -6.97
N VAL A 145 24.82 -1.71 -5.89
CA VAL A 145 25.06 -3.16 -5.76
C VAL A 145 23.76 -3.95 -5.80
N VAL A 146 22.72 -3.50 -5.10
CA VAL A 146 21.39 -4.16 -5.13
C VAL A 146 20.83 -4.17 -6.55
N LEU A 147 20.91 -3.05 -7.28
CA LEU A 147 20.44 -2.97 -8.66
C LEU A 147 21.25 -3.88 -9.59
N LEU A 148 22.59 -3.86 -9.46
CA LEU A 148 23.49 -4.71 -10.25
C LEU A 148 23.15 -6.20 -10.07
N GLU A 149 22.99 -6.66 -8.82
CA GLU A 149 22.62 -8.04 -8.50
C GLU A 149 21.24 -8.40 -9.09
N ALA A 150 20.23 -7.55 -8.91
CA ALA A 150 18.90 -7.78 -9.40
C ALA A 150 18.82 -7.89 -10.93
N VAL A 151 19.63 -7.08 -11.64
CA VAL A 151 19.68 -7.07 -13.12
C VAL A 151 20.54 -8.22 -13.65
N ALA A 152 21.77 -8.40 -13.11
CA ALA A 152 22.72 -9.37 -13.64
C ALA A 152 22.21 -10.81 -13.56
N ARG A 153 21.49 -11.19 -12.49
CA ARG A 153 20.92 -12.52 -12.35
C ARG A 153 19.85 -12.88 -13.38
N LEU A 154 19.32 -11.88 -14.12
CA LEU A 154 18.35 -12.09 -15.20
C LEU A 154 19.02 -12.31 -16.57
N LEU A 155 20.34 -12.13 -16.64
CA LEU A 155 21.08 -12.36 -17.88
C LEU A 155 21.20 -13.86 -18.19
N PRO A 156 20.99 -14.28 -19.45
CA PRO A 156 21.19 -15.65 -19.83
C PRO A 156 22.58 -16.17 -19.46
N GLY A 157 22.65 -17.34 -18.82
CA GLY A 157 23.90 -17.95 -18.40
C GLY A 157 24.47 -17.44 -17.04
N PHE A 158 23.86 -16.47 -16.40
CA PHE A 158 24.28 -16.00 -15.07
C PHE A 158 23.96 -17.03 -13.98
N MET A 159 22.76 -17.62 -14.00
CA MET A 159 22.34 -18.71 -13.12
C MET A 159 22.70 -20.07 -13.73
N GLY A 160 23.09 -21.05 -12.90
CA GLY A 160 23.56 -22.35 -13.34
C GLY A 160 22.52 -23.28 -13.98
N HIS A 161 21.22 -23.01 -13.78
CA HIS A 161 20.10 -23.73 -14.38
C HIS A 161 19.10 -22.74 -14.99
N GLU A 162 18.73 -22.95 -16.26
CA GLU A 162 17.81 -22.07 -17.00
C GLU A 162 16.40 -21.97 -16.39
N GLY A 163 15.93 -22.98 -15.63
CA GLY A 163 14.63 -22.96 -14.94
C GLY A 163 14.61 -22.32 -13.55
N SER A 164 15.76 -21.91 -13.00
CA SER A 164 15.84 -21.41 -11.60
C SER A 164 15.11 -20.10 -11.38
N GLY A 165 14.89 -19.29 -12.41
CA GLY A 165 14.23 -17.99 -12.30
C GLY A 165 12.70 -18.02 -12.45
N GLU A 166 12.11 -19.12 -12.91
CA GLU A 166 10.68 -19.17 -13.22
C GLU A 166 9.79 -19.34 -11.98
N GLU A 167 10.26 -20.06 -10.97
CA GLU A 167 9.54 -20.34 -9.73
C GLU A 167 9.90 -19.37 -8.57
N GLU A 168 10.77 -18.39 -8.80
CA GLU A 168 11.20 -17.43 -7.78
C GLU A 168 10.12 -16.40 -7.46
N SER A 169 10.26 -15.78 -6.27
CA SER A 169 9.41 -14.66 -5.83
C SER A 169 9.31 -13.59 -6.93
N PHE A 170 8.10 -13.06 -7.14
CA PHE A 170 7.75 -12.03 -8.13
C PHE A 170 7.75 -12.49 -9.59
N SER A 171 8.20 -13.70 -9.92
CA SER A 171 8.21 -14.20 -11.31
C SER A 171 6.79 -14.45 -11.82
N ALA A 172 5.92 -15.06 -10.99
CA ALA A 172 4.51 -15.29 -11.27
C ALA A 172 3.56 -14.35 -10.47
N GLY A 173 4.09 -13.26 -9.93
CA GLY A 173 3.32 -12.31 -9.10
C GLY A 173 3.06 -12.81 -7.67
N LEU A 174 3.70 -13.87 -7.22
CA LEU A 174 3.61 -14.41 -5.87
C LEU A 174 4.98 -14.42 -5.19
N LEU A 175 4.97 -14.54 -3.86
CA LEU A 175 6.16 -14.94 -3.11
C LEU A 175 6.36 -16.44 -3.24
N GLU A 176 7.60 -16.86 -3.18
CA GLU A 176 8.00 -18.26 -3.28
C GLU A 176 7.55 -19.08 -2.07
N TYR A 177 7.37 -20.38 -2.28
CA TYR A 177 7.07 -21.35 -1.24
C TYR A 177 8.32 -21.70 -0.40
N PRO A 178 8.16 -22.26 0.83
CA PRO A 178 9.29 -22.65 1.68
C PRO A 178 10.05 -23.86 1.12
N HIS A 179 11.37 -23.78 1.15
CA HIS A 179 12.26 -24.87 0.74
C HIS A 179 12.70 -25.73 1.92
N TYR A 180 12.93 -27.00 1.66
CA TYR A 180 13.42 -27.99 2.62
C TYR A 180 14.60 -28.74 2.02
N THR A 181 15.60 -29.07 2.88
CA THR A 181 16.77 -29.87 2.52
C THR A 181 17.03 -30.94 3.58
N ARG A 182 18.06 -31.76 3.37
CA ARG A 182 18.49 -32.82 4.28
C ARG A 182 19.03 -32.23 5.59
N PRO A 183 18.85 -32.92 6.75
CA PRO A 183 18.17 -34.23 6.90
C PRO A 183 16.63 -34.12 6.85
N GLU A 184 15.93 -35.24 6.62
CA GLU A 184 14.46 -35.33 6.57
C GLU A 184 13.80 -34.92 7.89
N GLU A 185 14.47 -35.23 9.00
CA GLU A 185 14.06 -34.82 10.35
C GLU A 185 15.21 -34.13 11.09
N TYR A 186 14.92 -32.98 11.69
CA TYR A 186 15.88 -32.28 12.53
C TYR A 186 15.20 -31.76 13.81
N ARG A 187 15.60 -32.27 14.97
CA ARG A 187 15.07 -31.90 16.29
C ARG A 187 13.55 -32.02 16.41
N GLY A 188 12.98 -33.09 15.84
CA GLY A 188 11.54 -33.33 15.83
C GLY A 188 10.75 -32.59 14.76
N LEU A 189 11.39 -31.73 13.98
CA LEU A 189 10.79 -31.06 12.83
C LEU A 189 11.04 -31.89 11.55
N ARG A 190 9.96 -32.24 10.86
CA ARG A 190 10.03 -33.10 9.66
C ARG A 190 9.74 -32.31 8.39
N VAL A 191 10.37 -32.74 7.32
CA VAL A 191 10.00 -32.30 5.95
C VAL A 191 8.57 -32.76 5.67
N PRO A 192 7.72 -31.92 5.06
CA PRO A 192 6.36 -32.29 4.67
C PRO A 192 6.35 -33.57 3.81
N GLU A 193 5.52 -34.55 4.19
CA GLU A 193 5.46 -35.86 3.51
C GLU A 193 5.18 -35.77 2.01
N VAL A 194 4.40 -34.77 1.58
CA VAL A 194 4.12 -34.53 0.16
C VAL A 194 5.39 -34.30 -0.64
N LEU A 195 6.42 -33.68 -0.07
CA LEU A 195 7.70 -33.41 -0.74
C LEU A 195 8.56 -34.67 -0.87
N LEU A 196 8.28 -35.72 -0.09
CA LEU A 196 8.96 -37.01 -0.09
C LEU A 196 8.23 -38.02 -0.95
N SER A 197 7.01 -37.72 -1.44
CA SER A 197 6.13 -38.66 -2.12
C SER A 197 6.57 -39.07 -3.56
N GLY A 198 7.42 -38.25 -4.18
CA GLY A 198 7.76 -38.42 -5.61
C GLY A 198 6.63 -38.07 -6.60
N ASP A 199 5.45 -37.69 -6.10
CA ASP A 199 4.31 -37.27 -6.92
C ASP A 199 4.46 -35.79 -7.32
N HIS A 200 4.97 -35.56 -8.51
CA HIS A 200 5.22 -34.22 -9.04
C HIS A 200 3.95 -33.33 -9.07
N GLY A 201 2.78 -33.93 -9.35
CA GLY A 201 1.52 -33.15 -9.37
C GLY A 201 1.11 -32.67 -7.98
N ARG A 202 1.20 -33.56 -6.98
CA ARG A 202 0.93 -33.18 -5.56
C ARG A 202 1.95 -32.19 -5.02
N ILE A 203 3.22 -32.36 -5.39
CA ILE A 203 4.28 -31.43 -5.00
C ILE A 203 4.04 -30.05 -5.59
N ALA A 204 3.74 -29.94 -6.89
CA ALA A 204 3.43 -28.66 -7.53
C ALA A 204 2.21 -27.99 -6.91
N ALA A 205 1.16 -28.76 -6.63
CA ALA A 205 -0.03 -28.26 -5.96
C ALA A 205 0.28 -27.70 -4.55
N TRP A 206 1.07 -28.44 -3.76
CA TRP A 206 1.49 -28.02 -2.43
C TRP A 206 2.35 -26.74 -2.48
N ARG A 207 3.30 -26.65 -3.40
CA ARG A 207 4.14 -25.46 -3.63
C ARG A 207 3.28 -24.24 -3.92
N ARG A 208 2.31 -24.40 -4.86
CA ARG A 208 1.37 -23.31 -5.20
C ARG A 208 0.56 -22.85 -4.00
N ASP A 209 0.02 -23.78 -3.20
CA ASP A 209 -0.74 -23.49 -2.00
C ASP A 209 0.11 -22.71 -0.96
N ARG A 210 1.37 -23.11 -0.75
CA ARG A 210 2.29 -22.42 0.17
C ARG A 210 2.68 -21.02 -0.34
N ALA A 211 2.93 -20.88 -1.64
CA ALA A 211 3.20 -19.57 -2.25
C ALA A 211 2.03 -18.59 -2.04
N LEU A 212 0.79 -19.04 -2.29
CA LEU A 212 -0.42 -18.26 -2.04
C LEU A 212 -0.55 -17.86 -0.58
N GLU A 213 -0.34 -18.78 0.36
CA GLU A 213 -0.41 -18.51 1.80
C GLU A 213 0.67 -17.54 2.27
N THR A 214 1.91 -17.74 1.84
CA THR A 214 3.02 -16.83 2.16
C THR A 214 2.72 -15.43 1.63
N THR A 215 2.23 -15.33 0.39
CA THR A 215 1.88 -14.05 -0.23
C THR A 215 0.73 -13.37 0.52
N LEU A 216 -0.32 -14.12 0.86
CA LEU A 216 -1.48 -13.59 1.59
C LEU A 216 -1.09 -12.97 2.94
N VAL A 217 -0.15 -13.58 3.65
CA VAL A 217 0.28 -13.12 4.99
C VAL A 217 1.29 -11.97 4.89
N THR A 218 2.23 -12.07 3.96
CA THR A 218 3.41 -11.17 3.93
C THR A 218 3.25 -10.00 2.97
N ARG A 219 2.67 -10.25 1.78
CA ARG A 219 2.50 -9.27 0.69
C ARG A 219 1.15 -9.47 -0.01
N PRO A 220 0.03 -9.24 0.70
CA PRO A 220 -1.31 -9.41 0.11
C PRO A 220 -1.57 -8.51 -1.10
N ASP A 221 -0.87 -7.38 -1.19
CA ASP A 221 -0.90 -6.47 -2.35
C ASP A 221 -0.55 -7.15 -3.67
N LEU A 222 0.36 -8.14 -3.66
CA LEU A 222 0.76 -8.88 -4.86
C LEU A 222 -0.38 -9.75 -5.41
N LEU A 223 -1.30 -10.20 -4.57
CA LEU A 223 -2.43 -11.03 -5.02
C LEU A 223 -3.38 -10.27 -5.96
N ALA A 224 -3.44 -8.93 -5.87
CA ALA A 224 -4.26 -8.10 -6.74
C ALA A 224 -3.82 -8.18 -8.22
N GLU A 225 -2.53 -8.38 -8.46
CA GLU A 225 -1.92 -8.41 -9.79
C GLU A 225 -1.55 -9.84 -10.23
N ALA A 226 -1.54 -10.80 -9.29
CA ALA A 226 -1.20 -12.18 -9.56
C ALA A 226 -2.25 -12.86 -10.45
N ARG A 227 -1.80 -13.75 -11.33
CA ARG A 227 -2.68 -14.61 -12.13
C ARG A 227 -3.20 -15.75 -11.25
N LEU A 228 -4.42 -15.58 -10.73
CA LEU A 228 -5.10 -16.54 -9.86
C LEU A 228 -6.17 -17.29 -10.66
N ASP A 229 -6.20 -18.61 -10.53
CA ASP A 229 -7.27 -19.45 -11.08
C ASP A 229 -8.39 -19.73 -10.05
N ALA A 230 -9.42 -20.47 -10.46
CA ALA A 230 -10.56 -20.81 -9.59
C ALA A 230 -10.16 -21.64 -8.37
N ARG A 231 -9.14 -22.52 -8.49
CA ARG A 231 -8.60 -23.32 -7.40
C ARG A 231 -7.84 -22.45 -6.40
N ASP A 232 -7.01 -21.53 -6.88
CA ASP A 232 -6.28 -20.55 -6.06
C ASP A 232 -7.27 -19.72 -5.22
N MET A 233 -8.31 -19.21 -5.87
CA MET A 233 -9.36 -18.44 -5.21
C MET A 233 -10.12 -19.25 -4.15
N ALA A 234 -10.41 -20.52 -4.42
CA ALA A 234 -11.05 -21.41 -3.46
C ALA A 234 -10.14 -21.68 -2.25
N HIS A 235 -8.83 -21.91 -2.51
CA HIS A 235 -7.82 -22.10 -1.48
C HIS A 235 -7.70 -20.88 -0.56
N LEU A 236 -7.56 -19.68 -1.13
CA LEU A 236 -7.46 -18.42 -0.38
C LEU A 236 -8.70 -18.14 0.46
N ARG A 237 -9.91 -18.40 -0.07
CA ARG A 237 -11.18 -18.23 0.68
C ARG A 237 -11.28 -19.14 1.90
N GLY A 238 -10.71 -20.32 1.85
CA GLY A 238 -10.67 -21.27 2.95
C GLY A 238 -9.71 -20.91 4.09
N ARG A 239 -8.87 -19.89 3.93
CA ARG A 239 -7.87 -19.52 4.94
C ARG A 239 -8.44 -18.62 6.04
N PRO A 240 -8.03 -18.84 7.31
CA PRO A 240 -8.35 -17.93 8.39
C PRO A 240 -7.77 -16.55 8.13
N ARG A 241 -8.59 -15.52 8.27
CA ARG A 241 -8.18 -14.13 8.11
C ARG A 241 -8.50 -13.35 9.36
N GLU A 242 -7.72 -12.32 9.64
CA GLU A 242 -8.09 -11.34 10.63
C GLU A 242 -9.29 -10.53 10.11
N ARG A 243 -10.46 -10.79 10.69
CA ARG A 243 -11.70 -10.12 10.29
C ARG A 243 -11.82 -8.79 11.03
N LEU A 244 -11.15 -7.77 10.52
CA LEU A 244 -11.21 -6.41 11.09
C LEU A 244 -12.64 -5.87 11.18
N GLY A 245 -13.52 -6.28 10.28
CA GLY A 245 -14.94 -5.91 10.27
C GLY A 245 -15.70 -6.24 11.54
N ARG A 246 -15.28 -7.28 12.28
CA ARG A 246 -15.91 -7.65 13.57
C ARG A 246 -15.84 -6.54 14.63
N ASN A 247 -14.91 -5.61 14.49
CA ASN A 247 -14.74 -4.46 15.37
C ASN A 247 -15.25 -3.16 14.73
N LEU A 248 -15.76 -3.19 13.50
CA LEU A 248 -16.32 -2.03 12.82
C LEU A 248 -17.84 -1.99 12.94
N TYR A 249 -18.33 -0.90 13.48
CA TYR A 249 -19.73 -0.53 13.50
C TYR A 249 -19.95 0.66 12.59
N VAL A 250 -21.07 0.71 11.89
CA VAL A 250 -21.43 1.80 10.97
C VAL A 250 -22.62 2.55 11.54
N ALA A 251 -22.61 3.88 11.51
CA ALA A 251 -23.77 4.70 11.82
C ALA A 251 -24.16 5.58 10.64
N LEU A 252 -25.41 5.46 10.22
CA LEU A 252 -26.04 6.40 9.28
C LEU A 252 -26.77 7.47 10.11
N VAL A 253 -26.21 8.69 10.12
CA VAL A 253 -26.61 9.76 11.03
C VAL A 253 -27.54 10.73 10.31
N HIS A 254 -28.76 10.86 10.83
CA HIS A 254 -29.76 11.81 10.33
C HIS A 254 -29.91 13.04 11.25
N TYR A 255 -29.29 13.01 12.44
CA TYR A 255 -29.14 14.12 13.37
C TYR A 255 -27.94 13.86 14.29
N PRO A 256 -27.10 14.87 14.59
CA PRO A 256 -27.13 16.25 14.09
C PRO A 256 -26.40 16.39 12.75
N VAL A 257 -27.09 16.85 11.73
CA VAL A 257 -26.54 17.12 10.39
C VAL A 257 -26.81 18.57 9.98
N LEU A 258 -26.16 19.04 8.92
CA LEU A 258 -26.31 20.41 8.43
C LEU A 258 -27.37 20.49 7.30
N ASP A 259 -28.11 21.59 7.28
CA ASP A 259 -28.93 22.01 6.13
C ASP A 259 -28.09 22.80 5.10
N LYS A 260 -28.73 23.24 4.00
CA LYS A 260 -28.09 24.07 2.97
C LYS A 260 -27.53 25.39 3.48
N SER A 261 -28.09 25.92 4.58
CA SER A 261 -27.64 27.17 5.21
C SER A 261 -26.59 26.98 6.30
N GLY A 262 -26.18 25.72 6.57
CA GLY A 262 -25.22 25.36 7.60
C GLY A 262 -25.80 25.34 9.02
N ARG A 263 -27.15 25.27 9.17
CA ARG A 263 -27.81 25.11 10.47
C ARG A 263 -27.97 23.63 10.78
N ILE A 264 -27.87 23.29 12.07
CA ILE A 264 -28.12 21.92 12.54
C ILE A 264 -29.58 21.57 12.38
N THR A 265 -29.84 20.43 11.74
CA THR A 265 -31.18 19.92 11.49
C THR A 265 -31.21 18.41 11.56
N ALA A 266 -32.40 17.83 11.60
CA ALA A 266 -32.65 16.43 11.32
C ALA A 266 -33.17 16.26 9.88
N VAL A 267 -32.81 15.17 9.24
CA VAL A 267 -33.30 14.83 7.88
C VAL A 267 -34.00 13.47 7.89
N SER A 268 -34.89 13.28 6.93
CA SER A 268 -35.64 12.03 6.78
C SER A 268 -34.76 10.87 6.37
N LEU A 269 -35.10 9.69 6.82
CA LEU A 269 -34.48 8.42 6.45
C LEU A 269 -34.96 8.00 5.05
N THR A 270 -34.07 7.40 4.26
CA THR A 270 -34.42 6.83 2.98
C THR A 270 -34.27 5.30 2.99
N ASN A 271 -35.28 4.61 2.52
CA ASN A 271 -35.30 3.15 2.49
C ASN A 271 -34.11 2.55 1.71
N LEU A 272 -33.72 3.19 0.60
CA LEU A 272 -32.56 2.78 -0.22
C LEU A 272 -31.26 2.76 0.57
N ASP A 273 -31.00 3.80 1.39
CA ASP A 273 -29.77 3.87 2.17
C ASP A 273 -29.71 2.78 3.25
N VAL A 274 -30.84 2.47 3.88
CA VAL A 274 -30.95 1.37 4.87
C VAL A 274 -30.58 0.04 4.22
N HIS A 275 -31.16 -0.27 3.08
CA HIS A 275 -30.92 -1.52 2.37
C HIS A 275 -29.49 -1.65 1.86
N ASP A 276 -29.00 -0.63 1.15
CA ASP A 276 -27.71 -0.69 0.49
C ASP A 276 -26.57 -0.70 1.49
N ILE A 277 -26.63 0.16 2.53
CA ILE A 277 -25.59 0.20 3.56
C ILE A 277 -25.59 -1.10 4.41
N SER A 278 -26.79 -1.68 4.70
CA SER A 278 -26.87 -2.97 5.37
C SER A 278 -26.16 -4.08 4.58
N ARG A 279 -26.44 -4.15 3.28
CA ARG A 279 -25.83 -5.17 2.38
C ARG A 279 -24.32 -4.99 2.27
N VAL A 280 -23.86 -3.76 2.06
CA VAL A 280 -22.43 -3.47 2.03
C VAL A 280 -21.76 -3.82 3.38
N SER A 281 -22.34 -3.38 4.49
CA SER A 281 -21.84 -3.68 5.83
C SER A 281 -21.73 -5.20 6.08
N ARG A 282 -22.75 -5.97 5.66
CA ARG A 282 -22.73 -7.44 5.78
C ARG A 282 -21.67 -8.09 4.90
N THR A 283 -21.52 -7.61 3.65
CA THR A 283 -20.51 -8.09 2.70
C THR A 283 -19.09 -7.96 3.27
N TYR A 284 -18.78 -6.83 3.89
CA TYR A 284 -17.47 -6.58 4.49
C TYR A 284 -17.35 -7.09 5.93
N GLY A 285 -18.38 -7.77 6.47
CA GLY A 285 -18.34 -8.39 7.79
C GLY A 285 -18.35 -7.40 8.95
N ALA A 286 -18.94 -6.21 8.78
CA ALA A 286 -19.11 -5.24 9.86
C ALA A 286 -19.96 -5.83 11.00
N ALA A 287 -19.65 -5.41 12.23
CA ALA A 287 -20.30 -5.93 13.45
C ALA A 287 -21.74 -5.43 13.63
N GLY A 288 -22.10 -4.29 13.05
CA GLY A 288 -23.43 -3.72 13.13
C GLY A 288 -23.61 -2.45 12.32
N LEU A 289 -24.87 -2.11 12.08
CA LEU A 289 -25.30 -0.85 11.48
C LEU A 289 -26.28 -0.15 12.41
N TYR A 290 -26.15 1.15 12.58
CA TYR A 290 -27.05 1.98 13.37
C TYR A 290 -27.69 3.06 12.52
N LEU A 291 -29.02 3.18 12.61
CA LEU A 291 -29.80 4.27 12.02
C LEU A 291 -30.06 5.27 13.13
N VAL A 292 -29.47 6.47 13.01
CA VAL A 292 -29.47 7.46 14.11
C VAL A 292 -30.41 8.60 13.77
N THR A 293 -31.52 8.72 14.49
CA THR A 293 -32.49 9.82 14.38
C THR A 293 -33.28 10.03 15.67
N PRO A 294 -33.45 11.28 16.15
CA PRO A 294 -34.29 11.58 17.32
C PRO A 294 -35.78 11.65 16.99
N LEU A 295 -36.15 11.65 15.69
CA LEU A 295 -37.52 11.79 15.23
C LEU A 295 -38.27 10.47 15.37
N LYS A 296 -39.32 10.42 16.19
CA LYS A 296 -40.06 9.19 16.49
C LYS A 296 -40.70 8.57 15.25
N ASP A 297 -41.30 9.40 14.40
CA ASP A 297 -41.90 8.94 13.13
C ASP A 297 -40.87 8.26 12.21
N GLN A 298 -39.63 8.75 12.21
CA GLN A 298 -38.55 8.13 11.43
C GLN A 298 -38.00 6.86 12.09
N GLN A 299 -38.01 6.76 13.42
CA GLN A 299 -37.69 5.54 14.14
C GLN A 299 -38.73 4.46 13.84
N GLU A 300 -40.01 4.79 13.94
CA GLU A 300 -41.13 3.89 13.62
C GLU A 300 -41.07 3.41 12.15
N LEU A 301 -40.78 4.30 11.21
CA LEU A 301 -40.58 3.93 9.80
C LEU A 301 -39.41 2.95 9.64
N ALA A 302 -38.28 3.22 10.27
CA ALA A 302 -37.11 2.34 10.21
C ALA A 302 -37.42 0.96 10.82
N GLU A 303 -38.07 0.92 11.97
CA GLU A 303 -38.46 -0.33 12.63
C GLU A 303 -39.48 -1.11 11.80
N ALA A 304 -40.45 -0.43 11.15
CA ALA A 304 -41.40 -1.07 10.23
C ALA A 304 -40.68 -1.70 9.01
N VAL A 305 -39.71 -1.00 8.42
CA VAL A 305 -38.88 -1.53 7.33
C VAL A 305 -38.09 -2.76 7.82
N LEU A 306 -37.43 -2.66 8.96
CA LEU A 306 -36.67 -3.79 9.53
C LEU A 306 -37.56 -4.97 9.87
N GLY A 307 -38.75 -4.75 10.49
CA GLY A 307 -39.72 -5.79 10.82
C GLY A 307 -40.32 -6.50 9.60
N HIS A 308 -40.49 -5.79 8.48
CA HIS A 308 -40.92 -6.42 7.23
C HIS A 308 -39.88 -7.43 6.70
N TRP A 309 -38.59 -7.13 6.84
CA TRP A 309 -37.51 -7.95 6.30
C TRP A 309 -36.97 -8.96 7.32
N VAL A 310 -36.83 -8.59 8.57
CA VAL A 310 -36.24 -9.46 9.60
C VAL A 310 -37.37 -10.26 10.29
N GLY A 311 -37.51 -11.51 9.91
CA GLY A 311 -38.58 -12.38 10.38
C GLY A 311 -39.95 -12.15 9.73
N GLY A 312 -40.08 -11.18 8.84
CA GLY A 312 -41.32 -10.84 8.14
C GLY A 312 -41.47 -11.46 6.74
N PRO A 313 -42.52 -11.06 5.97
CA PRO A 313 -42.75 -11.60 4.64
C PRO A 313 -41.60 -11.37 3.66
N GLY A 314 -40.94 -10.22 3.74
CA GLY A 314 -39.82 -9.87 2.86
C GLY A 314 -38.62 -10.80 3.03
N GLY A 315 -38.30 -11.20 4.27
CA GLY A 315 -37.21 -12.13 4.56
C GLY A 315 -37.43 -13.52 3.97
N ARG A 316 -38.67 -13.99 3.99
CA ARG A 316 -39.01 -15.28 3.35
C ARG A 316 -38.80 -15.27 1.84
N SER A 317 -39.01 -14.13 1.20
CA SER A 317 -38.79 -13.97 -0.26
C SER A 317 -37.34 -13.72 -0.64
N ASN A 318 -36.52 -13.15 0.26
CA ASN A 318 -35.10 -12.85 0.01
C ASN A 318 -34.27 -12.99 1.30
N PRO A 319 -33.78 -14.22 1.61
CA PRO A 319 -33.01 -14.52 2.82
C PRO A 319 -31.71 -13.71 2.93
N ASP A 320 -31.03 -13.45 1.83
CA ASP A 320 -29.76 -12.69 1.83
C ASP A 320 -30.00 -11.24 2.29
N ARG A 321 -31.13 -10.66 1.88
CA ARG A 321 -31.52 -9.31 2.32
C ARG A 321 -31.92 -9.30 3.78
N GLU A 322 -32.61 -10.31 4.26
CA GLU A 322 -32.92 -10.50 5.67
C GLU A 322 -31.64 -10.55 6.50
N GLU A 323 -30.68 -11.37 6.09
CA GLU A 323 -29.39 -11.51 6.77
C GLU A 323 -28.66 -10.17 6.88
N ALA A 324 -28.64 -9.38 5.81
CA ALA A 324 -28.03 -8.07 5.81
C ALA A 324 -28.72 -7.08 6.77
N LEU A 325 -30.05 -7.04 6.76
CA LEU A 325 -30.83 -6.11 7.58
C LEU A 325 -30.85 -6.48 9.05
N ARG A 326 -30.54 -7.72 9.44
CA ARG A 326 -30.32 -8.12 10.85
C ARG A 326 -29.21 -7.36 11.55
N LEU A 327 -28.28 -6.74 10.80
CA LEU A 327 -27.24 -5.88 11.34
C LEU A 327 -27.76 -4.54 11.84
N ALA A 328 -28.89 -4.06 11.25
CA ALA A 328 -29.39 -2.71 11.49
C ALA A 328 -30.15 -2.60 12.82
N ARG A 329 -29.93 -1.48 13.50
CA ARG A 329 -30.60 -1.09 14.76
C ARG A 329 -30.90 0.40 14.71
N VAL A 330 -32.00 0.80 15.35
CA VAL A 330 -32.40 2.21 15.45
C VAL A 330 -31.98 2.76 16.81
N ARG A 331 -31.39 3.96 16.83
CA ARG A 331 -31.06 4.68 18.06
C ARG A 331 -31.34 6.17 17.89
N GLU A 332 -31.68 6.83 18.99
CA GLU A 332 -32.06 8.25 19.03
C GLU A 332 -30.87 9.21 18.89
N SER A 333 -29.65 8.77 19.26
CA SER A 333 -28.46 9.61 19.26
C SER A 333 -27.16 8.81 19.04
N LEU A 334 -26.09 9.51 18.65
CA LEU A 334 -24.75 8.89 18.58
C LEU A 334 -24.27 8.39 19.94
N GLU A 335 -24.62 9.11 21.04
CA GLU A 335 -24.25 8.69 22.39
C GLU A 335 -24.95 7.35 22.76
N ALA A 336 -26.22 7.21 22.41
CA ALA A 336 -26.95 5.94 22.60
C ALA A 336 -26.31 4.78 21.77
N VAL A 337 -25.81 5.07 20.57
CA VAL A 337 -25.05 4.10 19.77
C VAL A 337 -23.73 3.72 20.45
N MET A 338 -22.98 4.71 20.93
CA MET A 338 -21.71 4.45 21.63
C MET A 338 -21.92 3.58 22.86
N ALA A 339 -22.96 3.86 23.65
CA ALA A 339 -23.33 3.06 24.84
C ALA A 339 -23.75 1.63 24.44
N ASP A 340 -24.56 1.45 23.39
CA ASP A 340 -24.97 0.12 22.92
C ASP A 340 -23.77 -0.72 22.45
N ILE A 341 -22.81 -0.10 21.75
CA ILE A 341 -21.58 -0.77 21.32
C ILE A 341 -20.72 -1.14 22.54
N GLU A 342 -20.59 -0.24 23.52
CA GLU A 342 -19.83 -0.52 24.74
C GLU A 342 -20.36 -1.75 25.49
N VAL A 343 -21.67 -1.87 25.60
CA VAL A 343 -22.30 -3.06 26.19
C VAL A 343 -22.01 -4.34 25.38
N ARG A 344 -22.04 -4.25 24.04
CA ARG A 344 -21.85 -5.40 23.14
C ARG A 344 -20.41 -5.84 23.02
N ALA A 345 -19.49 -4.89 22.92
CA ALA A 345 -18.08 -5.13 22.67
C ALA A 345 -17.24 -5.13 23.95
N GLY A 346 -17.83 -4.80 25.10
CA GLY A 346 -17.15 -4.70 26.39
C GLY A 346 -16.23 -3.47 26.50
N ARG A 347 -16.27 -2.57 25.52
CA ARG A 347 -15.43 -1.38 25.47
C ARG A 347 -16.09 -0.30 24.63
N ARG A 348 -15.96 0.97 25.06
CA ARG A 348 -16.43 2.15 24.33
C ARG A 348 -15.68 2.23 22.97
N PRO A 349 -16.41 2.38 21.84
CA PRO A 349 -15.79 2.46 20.52
C PRO A 349 -15.11 3.80 20.32
N ARG A 350 -14.09 3.84 19.45
CA ARG A 350 -13.59 5.09 18.88
C ARG A 350 -14.60 5.65 17.89
N LEU A 351 -14.84 6.94 17.95
CA LEU A 351 -15.68 7.63 16.99
C LEU A 351 -14.86 8.09 15.80
N LEU A 352 -15.07 7.46 14.66
CA LEU A 352 -14.53 7.85 13.35
C LEU A 352 -15.65 8.47 12.54
N VAL A 353 -15.45 9.68 12.04
CA VAL A 353 -16.46 10.39 11.25
C VAL A 353 -16.00 10.64 9.82
N THR A 354 -16.94 10.88 8.91
CA THR A 354 -16.66 11.24 7.52
C THR A 354 -17.09 12.67 7.22
N SER A 355 -16.37 13.33 6.31
CA SER A 355 -16.76 14.66 5.81
C SER A 355 -16.29 14.82 4.37
N ALA A 356 -17.22 15.06 3.45
CA ALA A 356 -16.92 15.39 2.05
C ALA A 356 -16.38 16.83 1.89
N ALA A 357 -16.70 17.70 2.82
CA ALA A 357 -16.46 19.13 2.72
C ALA A 357 -15.55 19.67 3.84
N LEU A 358 -14.53 18.89 4.20
CA LEU A 358 -13.61 19.24 5.28
C LEU A 358 -12.90 20.59 5.06
N HIS A 359 -12.65 20.96 3.80
CA HIS A 359 -11.99 22.23 3.42
C HIS A 359 -12.97 23.32 2.97
N ALA A 360 -14.28 23.03 2.89
CA ALA A 360 -15.25 24.02 2.45
C ALA A 360 -15.48 25.10 3.52
N LYS A 361 -15.40 26.36 3.12
CA LYS A 361 -15.72 27.50 3.98
C LYS A 361 -17.24 27.55 4.22
N GLY A 362 -17.67 27.70 5.47
CA GLY A 362 -19.10 27.86 5.80
C GLY A 362 -19.40 27.85 7.30
N ARG A 363 -20.58 28.36 7.69
CA ARG A 363 -21.05 28.31 9.08
C ARG A 363 -21.22 26.86 9.55
N GLY A 364 -20.86 26.60 10.80
CA GLY A 364 -21.05 25.27 11.42
C GLY A 364 -19.97 24.24 11.09
N ARG A 365 -18.99 24.58 10.25
CA ARG A 365 -17.89 23.65 9.87
C ARG A 365 -16.62 23.97 10.67
N PRO A 366 -15.94 22.94 11.22
CA PRO A 366 -14.65 23.12 11.90
C PRO A 366 -13.57 23.53 10.90
N LYS A 367 -12.57 24.25 11.36
CA LYS A 367 -11.37 24.48 10.55
C LYS A 367 -10.57 23.18 10.44
N PRO A 368 -9.86 22.92 9.33
CA PRO A 368 -9.06 21.70 9.17
C PRO A 368 -8.07 21.45 10.33
N LYS A 369 -7.52 22.50 10.93
CA LYS A 369 -6.62 22.43 12.09
C LYS A 369 -7.30 21.99 13.39
N ASP A 370 -8.62 22.01 13.46
CA ASP A 370 -9.39 21.69 14.66
C ASP A 370 -9.85 20.21 14.63
N VAL A 371 -9.46 19.43 13.62
CA VAL A 371 -9.83 18.02 13.47
C VAL A 371 -8.60 17.15 13.23
N ARG A 372 -8.62 15.93 13.77
CA ARG A 372 -7.58 14.93 13.56
C ARG A 372 -7.92 14.07 12.34
N LEU A 373 -7.15 14.21 11.27
CA LEU A 373 -7.30 13.33 10.11
C LEU A 373 -6.76 11.92 10.42
N ALA A 374 -7.53 10.90 10.06
CA ALA A 374 -7.13 9.50 10.13
C ALA A 374 -6.99 8.90 8.73
N SER A 375 -5.90 8.23 8.46
CA SER A 375 -5.72 7.41 7.26
C SER A 375 -6.41 6.06 7.41
N ALA A 376 -6.64 5.33 6.30
CA ALA A 376 -7.15 3.97 6.36
C ALA A 376 -6.22 3.04 7.18
N GLY A 377 -4.90 3.23 7.07
CA GLY A 377 -3.93 2.50 7.87
C GLY A 377 -4.04 2.75 9.39
N ASP A 378 -4.32 4.02 9.80
CA ASP A 378 -4.58 4.32 11.21
C ASP A 378 -5.82 3.57 11.71
N VAL A 379 -6.90 3.62 10.93
CA VAL A 379 -8.17 2.97 11.29
C VAL A 379 -8.02 1.44 11.37
N ARG A 380 -7.30 0.81 10.46
CA ARG A 380 -7.01 -0.63 10.52
C ARG A 380 -6.26 -0.99 11.79
N ARG A 381 -5.28 -0.18 12.22
CA ARG A 381 -4.60 -0.38 13.52
C ARG A 381 -5.54 -0.27 14.72
N TRP A 382 -6.54 0.61 14.65
CA TRP A 382 -7.58 0.68 15.68
C TRP A 382 -8.45 -0.57 15.66
N LEU A 383 -8.97 -0.95 14.49
CA LEU A 383 -9.84 -2.13 14.32
C LEU A 383 -9.19 -3.45 14.77
N ALA A 384 -7.87 -3.56 14.66
CA ALA A 384 -7.15 -4.73 15.18
C ALA A 384 -7.19 -4.83 16.73
N ARG A 385 -7.50 -3.74 17.44
CA ARG A 385 -7.37 -3.66 18.90
C ARG A 385 -8.66 -3.33 19.65
N GLU A 386 -9.57 -2.59 19.00
CA GLU A 386 -10.73 -2.00 19.67
C GLU A 386 -11.88 -1.74 18.71
N PRO A 387 -13.13 -1.64 19.22
CA PRO A 387 -14.27 -1.28 18.38
C PRO A 387 -14.15 0.15 17.85
N VAL A 388 -14.58 0.35 16.60
CA VAL A 388 -14.63 1.64 15.92
C VAL A 388 -16.04 1.86 15.38
N LEU A 389 -16.61 3.02 15.63
CA LEU A 389 -17.88 3.48 15.07
C LEU A 389 -17.58 4.45 13.91
N LEU A 390 -17.86 4.02 12.67
CA LEU A 390 -17.80 4.86 11.49
C LEU A 390 -19.14 5.59 11.30
N ALA A 391 -19.18 6.89 11.58
CA ALA A 391 -20.37 7.70 11.41
C ALA A 391 -20.36 8.45 10.06
N LEU A 392 -21.42 8.21 9.29
CA LEU A 392 -21.68 8.84 8.00
C LEU A 392 -22.85 9.80 8.15
N GLY A 393 -22.65 11.08 7.87
CA GLY A 393 -23.70 12.09 7.88
C GLY A 393 -24.50 12.09 6.59
N THR A 394 -25.81 12.32 6.73
CA THR A 394 -26.73 12.60 5.64
C THR A 394 -26.88 14.11 5.40
N GLY A 395 -27.77 14.56 4.54
CA GLY A 395 -27.99 15.98 4.24
C GLY A 395 -26.74 16.66 3.70
N HIS A 396 -26.28 17.72 4.36
CA HIS A 396 -25.07 18.47 4.01
C HIS A 396 -23.88 18.12 4.91
N GLY A 397 -23.89 16.92 5.53
CA GLY A 397 -22.86 16.37 6.38
C GLY A 397 -23.12 16.55 7.88
N LEU A 398 -22.27 15.93 8.68
CA LEU A 398 -22.34 15.99 10.14
C LEU A 398 -22.13 17.41 10.67
N ALA A 399 -22.78 17.74 11.79
CA ALA A 399 -22.57 19.00 12.48
C ALA A 399 -21.12 19.13 12.95
N GLY A 400 -20.64 20.39 13.02
CA GLY A 400 -19.23 20.66 13.34
C GLY A 400 -18.81 20.21 14.74
N GLU A 401 -19.72 20.12 15.69
CA GLU A 401 -19.48 19.54 17.02
C GLU A 401 -19.10 18.07 16.94
N VAL A 402 -19.84 17.27 16.18
CA VAL A 402 -19.55 15.84 15.99
C VAL A 402 -18.16 15.61 15.37
N LEU A 403 -17.76 16.50 14.43
CA LEU A 403 -16.43 16.43 13.81
C LEU A 403 -15.31 16.79 14.78
N ARG A 404 -15.54 17.71 15.74
CA ARG A 404 -14.54 18.10 16.75
C ARG A 404 -14.39 17.06 17.85
N ASP A 405 -15.50 16.44 18.25
CA ASP A 405 -15.53 15.48 19.35
C ASP A 405 -15.12 14.06 18.92
N ALA A 406 -14.92 13.84 17.62
CA ALA A 406 -14.48 12.57 17.08
C ALA A 406 -13.00 12.27 17.36
N ASP A 407 -12.67 10.99 17.62
CA ASP A 407 -11.30 10.51 17.73
C ASP A 407 -10.51 10.65 16.42
N GLY A 408 -11.23 10.70 15.30
CA GLY A 408 -10.66 10.97 13.99
C GLY A 408 -11.68 11.26 12.91
N VAL A 409 -11.25 12.02 11.91
CA VAL A 409 -11.99 12.27 10.67
C VAL A 409 -11.30 11.48 9.56
N LEU A 410 -12.01 10.53 8.95
CA LEU A 410 -11.46 9.74 7.85
C LEU A 410 -11.11 10.67 6.68
N ARG A 411 -9.91 10.50 6.11
CA ARG A 411 -9.50 11.28 4.94
C ARG A 411 -10.58 11.21 3.86
N PRO A 412 -11.01 12.36 3.27
CA PRO A 412 -12.03 12.39 2.24
C PRO A 412 -11.73 11.44 1.08
N ILE A 413 -12.76 10.90 0.45
CA ILE A 413 -12.62 9.98 -0.70
C ILE A 413 -11.89 10.70 -1.85
N ARG A 414 -12.25 11.95 -2.11
CA ARG A 414 -11.51 12.88 -2.98
C ARG A 414 -11.29 14.19 -2.23
N TYR A 415 -10.10 14.71 -2.25
CA TYR A 415 -9.71 15.96 -1.57
C TYR A 415 -8.88 16.90 -2.47
N LEU A 416 -8.60 16.49 -3.71
CA LEU A 416 -7.84 17.26 -4.69
C LEU A 416 -8.73 18.02 -5.69
N ASP A 417 -10.07 17.87 -5.57
CA ASP A 417 -11.05 18.41 -6.50
C ASP A 417 -12.20 19.05 -5.71
N GLU A 418 -12.76 20.16 -6.20
CA GLU A 418 -13.86 20.87 -5.56
C GLU A 418 -15.17 20.06 -5.56
N TYR A 419 -15.36 19.16 -6.55
CA TYR A 419 -16.54 18.31 -6.63
C TYR A 419 -16.37 17.02 -5.83
N ASN A 420 -17.04 16.94 -4.67
CA ASN A 420 -17.10 15.76 -3.81
C ASN A 420 -18.53 15.59 -3.24
N HIS A 421 -19.46 15.11 -4.08
CA HIS A 421 -20.88 14.92 -3.78
C HIS A 421 -21.32 13.48 -4.06
N LEU A 422 -20.79 12.53 -3.29
CA LEU A 422 -21.24 11.14 -3.36
C LEU A 422 -22.54 10.95 -2.56
N PRO A 423 -23.49 10.12 -3.03
CA PRO A 423 -24.56 9.62 -2.19
C PRO A 423 -23.98 8.91 -0.97
N VAL A 424 -24.62 9.03 0.20
CA VAL A 424 -24.10 8.45 1.45
C VAL A 424 -23.85 6.94 1.35
N ARG A 425 -24.71 6.19 0.65
CA ARG A 425 -24.53 4.75 0.42
C ARG A 425 -23.30 4.42 -0.44
N ALA A 426 -22.99 5.25 -1.43
CA ALA A 426 -21.76 5.09 -2.22
C ALA A 426 -20.54 5.44 -1.39
N ALA A 427 -20.60 6.51 -0.61
CA ALA A 427 -19.52 6.87 0.33
C ALA A 427 -19.28 5.75 1.37
N ALA A 428 -20.34 5.15 1.91
CA ALA A 428 -20.26 4.02 2.82
C ALA A 428 -19.55 2.83 2.16
N ALA A 429 -19.94 2.45 0.93
CA ALA A 429 -19.32 1.35 0.21
C ALA A 429 -17.81 1.57 0.00
N ILE A 430 -17.43 2.76 -0.48
CA ILE A 430 -16.01 3.11 -0.69
C ILE A 430 -15.23 3.15 0.62
N CYS A 431 -15.81 3.69 1.70
CA CYS A 431 -15.14 3.70 3.01
C CYS A 431 -14.93 2.28 3.54
N LEU A 432 -15.95 1.42 3.46
CA LEU A 432 -15.85 0.04 3.90
C LEU A 432 -14.83 -0.75 3.09
N ASP A 433 -14.82 -0.56 1.77
CA ASP A 433 -13.82 -1.14 0.89
C ASP A 433 -12.39 -0.73 1.29
N ARG A 434 -12.15 0.57 1.43
CA ARG A 434 -10.82 1.09 1.84
C ARG A 434 -10.35 0.63 3.22
N LEU A 435 -11.29 0.36 4.13
CA LEU A 435 -10.97 -0.06 5.50
C LEU A 435 -10.83 -1.56 5.65
N LEU A 436 -11.64 -2.34 4.93
CA LEU A 436 -11.85 -3.76 5.18
C LEU A 436 -11.56 -4.67 3.99
N ALA A 437 -11.50 -4.13 2.77
CA ALA A 437 -11.18 -4.94 1.61
C ALA A 437 -9.78 -5.54 1.75
N ASP A 438 -9.68 -6.76 1.30
CA ASP A 438 -8.40 -7.40 1.06
C ASP A 438 -7.69 -6.60 -0.04
N HIS A 439 -6.41 -6.30 0.13
CA HIS A 439 -5.61 -5.57 -0.85
C HIS A 439 -5.24 -6.46 -2.05
N TRP A 440 -6.13 -7.38 -2.42
CA TRP A 440 -5.93 -8.31 -3.53
C TRP A 440 -7.24 -8.61 -4.26
#